data_fb4c5acb0f6b91f68ef82ec4da2e7343
#
_entry.id   fb4c5acb0f6b91f68ef82ec4da2e7343
#
_cell.length_a   1.000
_cell.length_b   1.000
_cell.length_c   1.000
_cell.angle_alpha   90.00
_cell.angle_beta   90.00
_cell.angle_gamma   90.00
#
_symmetry.space_group_name_H-M   'P 1'
#
loop_
_entity.id
_entity.type
_entity.pdbx_description
1 polymer ?
#
loop_
_entity_poly.entity_id
_entity_poly.type
_entity_poly.pdbx_seq_one_letter_code
_entity_poly.pdbx_strand_id
1 'polypeptide(L)'
;MPYEDLLAAIRANAQEKMKEIRERAEAEALKIRRDAEERAKGIRSASLEEAGRAVQLEKSKLISRVGAEKRMAFARAKEDLFQQVFDQAARRMASARDHQGYRELLKNMVGEAMEDLPAEGIRVHIDPRDGPLLREILGEMKRNCEIVTDLTTMGGLKATTPDERLMVINTLESRLE
;
A
#
# COMPACT_ATOMS: atom_id res chain seq x y z
N MET A 1 99.70 38.84 0.15
CA MET A 1 99.09 40.06 0.79
C MET A 1 97.98 39.63 1.78
N PRO A 2 98.08 39.84 3.02
CA PRO A 2 97.08 39.29 4.03
C PRO A 2 95.62 39.76 3.75
N TYR A 3 95.46 40.92 3.15
CA TYR A 3 94.09 41.53 2.91
C TYR A 3 93.30 40.84 1.77
N GLU A 4 93.99 40.44 0.69
CA GLU A 4 93.38 39.72 -0.45
C GLU A 4 92.90 38.31 -0.06
N ASP A 5 93.68 37.61 0.74
CA ASP A 5 93.34 36.31 1.29
C ASP A 5 92.14 36.39 2.21
N LEU A 6 92.04 37.44 2.97
CA LEU A 6 90.86 37.68 3.83
C LEU A 6 89.64 37.98 3.04
N LEU A 7 89.71 38.78 2.00
CA LEU A 7 88.61 39.05 1.06
C LEU A 7 88.12 37.79 0.34
N ALA A 8 89.08 36.95 -0.14
CA ALA A 8 88.77 35.67 -0.76
C ALA A 8 88.02 34.73 0.25
N ALA A 9 88.46 34.64 1.47
CA ALA A 9 87.83 33.83 2.51
C ALA A 9 86.43 34.33 2.82
N ILE A 10 86.18 35.64 2.93
CA ILE A 10 84.87 36.23 3.14
C ILE A 10 83.95 35.93 1.96
N ARG A 11 84.39 36.05 0.73
CA ARG A 11 83.63 35.74 -0.45
C ARG A 11 83.27 34.24 -0.53
N ALA A 12 84.21 33.35 -0.24
CA ALA A 12 83.95 31.92 -0.18
C ALA A 12 82.92 31.54 0.81
N ASN A 13 83.02 32.07 2.06
CA ASN A 13 82.01 31.86 3.10
C ASN A 13 80.64 32.41 2.72
N ALA A 14 80.61 33.60 2.11
CA ALA A 14 79.30 34.16 1.62
C ALA A 14 78.68 33.30 0.53
N GLN A 15 79.49 32.77 -0.42
CA GLN A 15 79.01 31.85 -1.45
C GLN A 15 78.51 30.53 -0.85
N GLU A 16 79.19 29.98 0.11
CA GLU A 16 78.75 28.75 0.80
C GLU A 16 77.44 28.97 1.55
N LYS A 17 77.29 30.06 2.30
CA LYS A 17 76.04 30.41 2.98
C LYS A 17 74.90 30.66 1.98
N MET A 18 75.17 31.30 0.87
CA MET A 18 74.14 31.47 -0.21
C MET A 18 73.73 30.13 -0.78
N LYS A 19 74.61 29.17 -0.96
CA LYS A 19 74.29 27.82 -1.43
C LYS A 19 73.43 27.07 -0.42
N GLU A 20 73.82 27.07 0.86
CA GLU A 20 73.05 26.46 1.95
C GLU A 20 71.64 27.02 2.05
N ILE A 21 71.46 28.34 1.94
CA ILE A 21 70.13 28.99 1.99
C ILE A 21 69.29 28.56 0.82
N ARG A 22 69.87 28.49 -0.42
CA ARG A 22 69.16 28.00 -1.60
C ARG A 22 68.73 26.55 -1.47
N GLU A 23 69.62 25.67 -1.03
CA GLU A 23 69.32 24.25 -0.85
C GLU A 23 68.22 24.03 0.16
N ARG A 24 68.24 24.79 1.31
CA ARG A 24 67.14 24.76 2.29
C ARG A 24 65.82 25.28 1.73
N ALA A 25 65.86 26.38 0.98
CA ALA A 25 64.66 26.96 0.38
C ALA A 25 64.02 26.00 -0.69
N GLU A 26 64.87 25.37 -1.49
CA GLU A 26 64.42 24.37 -2.50
C GLU A 26 63.84 23.12 -1.82
N ALA A 27 64.44 22.61 -0.77
CA ALA A 27 63.95 21.49 0.02
C ALA A 27 62.61 21.82 0.69
N GLU A 28 62.45 23.00 1.29
CA GLU A 28 61.22 23.47 1.90
C GLU A 28 60.12 23.66 0.83
N ALA A 29 60.43 24.27 -0.27
CA ALA A 29 59.47 24.42 -1.39
C ALA A 29 58.98 23.06 -1.93
N LEU A 30 59.91 22.08 -2.06
CA LEU A 30 59.56 20.73 -2.47
C LEU A 30 58.64 20.02 -1.47
N LYS A 31 58.92 20.20 -0.16
CA LYS A 31 58.08 19.66 0.90
C LYS A 31 56.69 20.27 0.88
N ILE A 32 56.58 21.59 0.80
CA ILE A 32 55.27 22.29 0.74
C ILE A 32 54.48 21.78 -0.50
N ARG A 33 55.11 21.61 -1.63
CA ARG A 33 54.50 21.12 -2.84
C ARG A 33 53.96 19.70 -2.67
N ARG A 34 54.73 18.79 -2.09
CA ARG A 34 54.32 17.41 -1.84
C ARG A 34 53.12 17.36 -0.89
N ASP A 35 53.19 18.12 0.23
CA ASP A 35 52.13 18.21 1.20
C ASP A 35 50.83 18.75 0.60
N ALA A 36 50.94 19.76 -0.29
CA ALA A 36 49.79 20.31 -1.01
C ALA A 36 49.19 19.28 -2.02
N GLU A 37 50.03 18.54 -2.73
CA GLU A 37 49.57 17.49 -3.64
C GLU A 37 48.88 16.32 -2.91
N GLU A 38 49.39 15.91 -1.75
CA GLU A 38 48.78 14.87 -0.92
C GLU A 38 47.43 15.33 -0.35
N ARG A 39 47.35 16.57 0.16
CA ARG A 39 46.07 17.16 0.61
C ARG A 39 45.06 17.24 -0.54
N ALA A 40 45.46 17.68 -1.70
CA ALA A 40 44.58 17.76 -2.88
C ALA A 40 44.06 16.37 -3.30
N LYS A 41 44.92 15.33 -3.29
CA LYS A 41 44.50 13.94 -3.53
C LYS A 41 43.49 13.45 -2.48
N GLY A 42 43.77 13.73 -1.21
CA GLY A 42 42.87 13.37 -0.10
C GLY A 42 41.48 14.02 -0.23
N ILE A 43 41.45 15.32 -0.50
CA ILE A 43 40.19 16.07 -0.70
C ILE A 43 39.41 15.49 -1.91
N ARG A 44 40.08 15.24 -3.01
CA ARG A 44 39.45 14.67 -4.20
C ARG A 44 38.87 13.28 -3.95
N SER A 45 39.61 12.41 -3.25
CA SER A 45 39.14 11.08 -2.88
C SER A 45 37.90 11.16 -1.99
N ALA A 46 37.95 11.97 -0.94
CA ALA A 46 36.82 12.15 -0.02
C ALA A 46 35.57 12.69 -0.73
N SER A 47 35.74 13.69 -1.61
CA SER A 47 34.61 14.24 -2.39
C SER A 47 34.01 13.22 -3.35
N LEU A 48 34.82 12.38 -3.99
CA LEU A 48 34.33 11.31 -4.88
C LEU A 48 33.57 10.24 -4.09
N GLU A 49 34.05 9.87 -2.92
CA GLU A 49 33.35 8.91 -2.06
C GLU A 49 32.02 9.46 -1.53
N GLU A 50 31.99 10.73 -1.14
CA GLU A 50 30.78 11.41 -0.71
C GLU A 50 29.76 11.48 -1.84
N ALA A 51 30.17 11.91 -3.03
CA ALA A 51 29.32 11.92 -4.22
C ALA A 51 28.77 10.52 -4.54
N GLY A 52 29.64 9.50 -4.48
CA GLY A 52 29.24 8.11 -4.67
C GLY A 52 28.17 7.64 -3.68
N ARG A 53 28.35 7.98 -2.40
CA ARG A 53 27.35 7.67 -1.35
C ARG A 53 26.03 8.39 -1.60
N ALA A 54 26.07 9.68 -1.96
CA ALA A 54 24.88 10.45 -2.28
C ALA A 54 24.11 9.84 -3.47
N VAL A 55 24.78 9.46 -4.55
CA VAL A 55 24.17 8.80 -5.71
C VAL A 55 23.52 7.47 -5.34
N GLN A 56 24.18 6.64 -4.51
CA GLN A 56 23.60 5.37 -4.06
C GLN A 56 22.37 5.57 -3.19
N LEU A 57 22.38 6.57 -2.33
CA LEU A 57 21.22 6.93 -1.50
C LEU A 57 20.02 7.35 -2.37
N GLU A 58 20.25 8.24 -3.32
CA GLU A 58 19.20 8.69 -4.24
C GLU A 58 18.64 7.55 -5.11
N LYS A 59 19.52 6.69 -5.61
CA LYS A 59 19.12 5.47 -6.34
C LYS A 59 18.23 4.57 -5.48
N SER A 60 18.60 4.34 -4.23
CA SER A 60 17.83 3.53 -3.29
C SER A 60 16.45 4.14 -3.01
N LYS A 61 16.38 5.45 -2.76
CA LYS A 61 15.11 6.18 -2.57
C LYS A 61 14.21 6.07 -3.79
N LEU A 62 14.77 6.24 -4.99
CA LEU A 62 14.01 6.15 -6.25
C LEU A 62 13.42 4.75 -6.44
N ILE A 63 14.21 3.71 -6.25
CA ILE A 63 13.76 2.31 -6.35
C ILE A 63 12.64 2.03 -5.35
N SER A 64 12.80 2.47 -4.10
CA SER A 64 11.79 2.29 -3.04
C SER A 64 10.48 3.02 -3.39
N ARG A 65 10.57 4.25 -3.91
CA ARG A 65 9.42 5.05 -4.33
C ARG A 65 8.66 4.39 -5.48
N VAL A 66 9.36 4.01 -6.55
CA VAL A 66 8.75 3.31 -7.69
C VAL A 66 8.12 1.99 -7.27
N GLY A 67 8.77 1.24 -6.37
CA GLY A 67 8.22 0.02 -5.80
C GLY A 67 6.92 0.26 -5.01
N ALA A 68 6.86 1.34 -4.24
CA ALA A 68 5.65 1.72 -3.50
C ALA A 68 4.52 2.17 -4.46
N GLU A 69 4.82 3.00 -5.44
CA GLU A 69 3.86 3.45 -6.46
C GLU A 69 3.27 2.27 -7.23
N LYS A 70 4.12 1.30 -7.63
CA LYS A 70 3.66 0.06 -8.29
C LYS A 70 2.70 -0.74 -7.41
N ARG A 71 3.02 -0.94 -6.12
CA ARG A 71 2.14 -1.67 -5.19
C ARG A 71 0.80 -0.96 -5.02
N MET A 72 0.80 0.37 -4.88
CA MET A 72 -0.43 1.15 -4.78
C MET A 72 -1.27 1.08 -6.05
N ALA A 73 -0.65 1.18 -7.23
CA ALA A 73 -1.36 1.04 -8.51
C ALA A 73 -2.00 -0.34 -8.66
N PHE A 74 -1.28 -1.40 -8.27
CA PHE A 74 -1.82 -2.76 -8.29
C PHE A 74 -2.98 -2.95 -7.31
N ALA A 75 -2.86 -2.41 -6.09
CA ALA A 75 -3.92 -2.47 -5.10
C ALA A 75 -5.19 -1.74 -5.56
N ARG A 76 -5.05 -0.56 -6.17
CA ARG A 76 -6.19 0.18 -6.75
C ARG A 76 -6.85 -0.60 -7.89
N ALA A 77 -6.07 -1.12 -8.84
CA ALA A 77 -6.61 -1.91 -9.94
C ALA A 77 -7.35 -3.17 -9.46
N LYS A 78 -6.86 -3.80 -8.40
CA LYS A 78 -7.54 -4.93 -7.75
C LYS A 78 -8.87 -4.50 -7.14
N GLU A 79 -8.89 -3.40 -6.40
CA GLU A 79 -10.11 -2.85 -5.77
C GLU A 79 -11.16 -2.47 -6.83
N ASP A 80 -10.73 -1.77 -7.89
CA ASP A 80 -11.61 -1.40 -8.99
C ASP A 80 -12.24 -2.64 -9.67
N LEU A 81 -11.46 -3.71 -9.83
CA LEU A 81 -11.97 -4.97 -10.39
C LEU A 81 -12.99 -5.62 -9.45
N PHE A 82 -12.71 -5.69 -8.15
CA PHE A 82 -13.68 -6.21 -7.18
C PHE A 82 -14.98 -5.41 -7.22
N GLN A 83 -14.89 -4.09 -7.18
CA GLN A 83 -16.07 -3.23 -7.23
C GLN A 83 -16.89 -3.48 -8.49
N GLN A 84 -16.25 -3.61 -9.66
CA GLN A 84 -16.94 -3.93 -10.91
C GLN A 84 -17.67 -5.28 -10.86
N VAL A 85 -17.06 -6.30 -10.27
CA VAL A 85 -17.68 -7.63 -10.12
C VAL A 85 -18.88 -7.55 -9.18
N PHE A 86 -18.74 -6.87 -8.03
CA PHE A 86 -19.85 -6.66 -7.08
C PHE A 86 -20.99 -5.87 -7.70
N ASP A 87 -20.71 -4.79 -8.43
CA ASP A 87 -21.72 -4.00 -9.13
C ASP A 87 -22.47 -4.82 -10.19
N GLN A 88 -21.74 -5.68 -10.93
CA GLN A 88 -22.39 -6.59 -11.89
C GLN A 88 -23.28 -7.63 -11.20
N ALA A 89 -22.82 -8.21 -10.09
CA ALA A 89 -23.61 -9.15 -9.30
C ALA A 89 -24.87 -8.48 -8.74
N ALA A 90 -24.74 -7.30 -8.16
CA ALA A 90 -25.88 -6.53 -7.63
C ALA A 90 -26.92 -6.21 -8.74
N ARG A 91 -26.47 -5.79 -9.93
CA ARG A 91 -27.39 -5.55 -11.08
C ARG A 91 -28.13 -6.80 -11.50
N ARG A 92 -27.44 -7.97 -11.54
CA ARG A 92 -28.09 -9.24 -11.85
C ARG A 92 -29.07 -9.66 -10.77
N MET A 93 -28.76 -9.46 -9.50
CA MET A 93 -29.64 -9.74 -8.39
C MET A 93 -30.88 -8.84 -8.38
N ALA A 94 -30.74 -7.56 -8.76
CA ALA A 94 -31.89 -6.65 -8.87
C ALA A 94 -32.98 -7.15 -9.83
N SER A 95 -32.59 -7.92 -10.87
CA SER A 95 -33.51 -8.58 -11.82
C SER A 95 -33.84 -10.03 -11.48
N ALA A 96 -33.44 -10.52 -10.31
CA ALA A 96 -33.65 -11.93 -9.93
C ALA A 96 -35.14 -12.33 -9.93
N ARG A 97 -36.05 -11.40 -9.55
CA ARG A 97 -37.50 -11.61 -9.56
C ARG A 97 -38.07 -11.94 -10.92
N ASP A 98 -37.44 -11.47 -12.00
CA ASP A 98 -37.89 -11.68 -13.38
C ASP A 98 -37.48 -13.05 -13.93
N HIS A 99 -36.62 -13.78 -13.18
CA HIS A 99 -36.17 -15.11 -13.58
C HIS A 99 -37.14 -16.22 -13.16
N GLN A 100 -37.32 -17.20 -14.04
CA GLN A 100 -38.19 -18.37 -13.77
C GLN A 100 -37.79 -19.16 -12.53
N GLY A 101 -36.52 -19.11 -12.11
CA GLY A 101 -36.01 -19.78 -10.90
C GLY A 101 -36.23 -19.03 -9.60
N TYR A 102 -36.79 -17.80 -9.62
CA TYR A 102 -36.94 -17.00 -8.42
C TYR A 102 -37.83 -17.64 -7.35
N ARG A 103 -38.90 -18.32 -7.78
CA ARG A 103 -39.80 -19.08 -6.90
C ARG A 103 -39.04 -20.12 -6.08
N GLU A 104 -38.23 -20.95 -6.72
CA GLU A 104 -37.46 -21.99 -6.08
C GLU A 104 -36.36 -21.38 -5.17
N LEU A 105 -35.72 -20.30 -5.60
CA LEU A 105 -34.78 -19.55 -4.81
C LEU A 105 -35.41 -19.05 -3.51
N LEU A 106 -36.57 -18.36 -3.60
CA LEU A 106 -37.29 -17.85 -2.45
C LEU A 106 -37.74 -18.97 -1.53
N LYS A 107 -38.23 -20.10 -2.07
CA LYS A 107 -38.60 -21.29 -1.33
C LYS A 107 -37.44 -21.86 -0.51
N ASN A 108 -36.27 -21.95 -1.10
CA ASN A 108 -35.06 -22.41 -0.40
C ASN A 108 -34.67 -21.43 0.71
N MET A 109 -34.69 -20.13 0.43
CA MET A 109 -34.39 -19.09 1.43
C MET A 109 -35.36 -19.10 2.62
N VAL A 110 -36.63 -19.35 2.36
CA VAL A 110 -37.66 -19.55 3.41
C VAL A 110 -37.35 -20.81 4.23
N GLY A 111 -37.01 -21.93 3.56
CA GLY A 111 -36.66 -23.18 4.24
C GLY A 111 -35.47 -23.01 5.17
N GLU A 112 -34.40 -22.46 4.71
CA GLU A 112 -33.19 -22.16 5.50
C GLU A 112 -33.48 -21.26 6.70
N ALA A 113 -34.23 -20.17 6.48
CA ALA A 113 -34.57 -19.27 7.59
C ALA A 113 -35.43 -19.89 8.65
N MET A 114 -36.22 -20.91 8.28
CA MET A 114 -37.09 -21.62 9.23
C MET A 114 -36.42 -22.78 9.96
N GLU A 115 -35.28 -23.29 9.43
CA GLU A 115 -34.48 -24.30 10.14
C GLU A 115 -33.83 -23.72 11.40
N ASP A 116 -33.46 -22.46 11.36
CA ASP A 116 -32.76 -21.77 12.46
C ASP A 116 -33.71 -21.17 13.53
N LEU A 117 -35.02 -21.21 13.30
CA LEU A 117 -36.00 -20.61 14.18
C LEU A 117 -36.96 -21.66 14.79
N PRO A 118 -37.51 -21.43 16.01
CA PRO A 118 -38.49 -22.32 16.62
C PRO A 118 -39.76 -22.42 15.74
N ALA A 119 -40.41 -23.61 15.77
CA ALA A 119 -41.49 -23.96 14.84
C ALA A 119 -42.76 -23.11 14.93
N GLU A 120 -42.97 -22.36 16.00
CA GLU A 120 -44.20 -21.62 16.28
C GLU A 120 -43.99 -20.12 16.41
N GLY A 121 -44.93 -19.36 15.86
CA GLY A 121 -45.01 -17.91 16.04
C GLY A 121 -44.04 -17.09 15.23
N ILE A 122 -43.46 -17.63 14.14
CA ILE A 122 -42.53 -16.92 13.32
C ILE A 122 -43.22 -15.77 12.56
N ARG A 123 -42.60 -14.60 12.59
CA ARG A 123 -43.00 -13.44 11.79
C ARG A 123 -41.99 -13.30 10.62
N VAL A 124 -42.53 -13.28 9.41
CA VAL A 124 -41.72 -13.17 8.17
C VAL A 124 -41.91 -11.79 7.55
N HIS A 125 -40.86 -11.00 7.57
CA HIS A 125 -40.78 -9.71 6.88
C HIS A 125 -40.31 -9.91 5.45
N ILE A 126 -41.07 -9.37 4.52
CA ILE A 126 -40.77 -9.55 3.07
C ILE A 126 -41.11 -8.28 2.30
N ASP A 127 -40.50 -8.14 1.13
CA ASP A 127 -40.86 -7.07 0.18
C ASP A 127 -42.32 -7.23 -0.25
N PRO A 128 -43.12 -6.14 -0.30
CA PRO A 128 -44.51 -6.21 -0.79
C PRO A 128 -44.69 -6.94 -2.13
N ARG A 129 -43.73 -6.85 -3.02
CA ARG A 129 -43.74 -7.51 -4.34
C ARG A 129 -43.71 -9.03 -4.25
N ASP A 130 -43.09 -9.58 -3.23
CA ASP A 130 -42.93 -11.03 -3.01
C ASP A 130 -44.00 -11.61 -2.09
N GLY A 131 -44.84 -10.76 -1.46
CA GLY A 131 -45.88 -11.17 -0.54
C GLY A 131 -46.87 -12.23 -1.06
N PRO A 132 -47.40 -12.10 -2.27
CA PRO A 132 -48.25 -13.14 -2.87
C PRO A 132 -47.54 -14.48 -3.05
N LEU A 133 -46.32 -14.44 -3.58
CA LEU A 133 -45.47 -15.62 -3.83
C LEU A 133 -45.13 -16.34 -2.51
N LEU A 134 -44.80 -15.58 -1.44
CA LEU A 134 -44.52 -16.14 -0.13
C LEU A 134 -45.72 -16.89 0.45
N ARG A 135 -46.96 -16.36 0.30
CA ARG A 135 -48.16 -17.05 0.79
C ARG A 135 -48.38 -18.41 0.11
N GLU A 136 -48.13 -18.50 -1.19
CA GLU A 136 -48.17 -19.78 -1.91
C GLU A 136 -47.13 -20.76 -1.39
N ILE A 137 -45.88 -20.31 -1.25
CA ILE A 137 -44.77 -21.14 -0.74
C ILE A 137 -45.05 -21.66 0.67
N LEU A 138 -45.50 -20.80 1.58
CA LEU A 138 -45.86 -21.21 2.95
C LEU A 138 -47.01 -22.21 2.98
N GLY A 139 -48.01 -22.04 2.09
CA GLY A 139 -49.10 -23.01 1.91
C GLY A 139 -48.59 -24.38 1.45
N GLU A 140 -47.67 -24.46 0.50
CA GLU A 140 -47.04 -25.70 0.07
C GLU A 140 -46.22 -26.37 1.19
N MET A 141 -45.49 -25.59 1.97
CA MET A 141 -44.68 -26.05 3.08
C MET A 141 -45.50 -26.40 4.33
N LYS A 142 -46.81 -26.14 4.31
CA LYS A 142 -47.73 -26.31 5.47
C LYS A 142 -47.24 -25.61 6.72
N ARG A 143 -46.63 -24.43 6.55
CA ARG A 143 -46.15 -23.57 7.63
C ARG A 143 -47.10 -22.41 7.84
N ASN A 144 -47.43 -22.14 9.10
CA ASN A 144 -48.26 -20.99 9.46
C ASN A 144 -47.36 -19.91 10.09
N CYS A 145 -47.16 -18.80 9.38
CA CYS A 145 -46.36 -17.67 9.83
C CYS A 145 -47.11 -16.38 9.61
N GLU A 146 -46.83 -15.38 10.45
CA GLU A 146 -47.32 -14.01 10.26
C GLU A 146 -46.46 -13.36 9.13
N ILE A 147 -47.10 -12.85 8.08
CA ILE A 147 -46.43 -12.18 7.00
C ILE A 147 -46.54 -10.68 7.18
N VAL A 148 -45.39 -9.99 7.22
CA VAL A 148 -45.29 -8.53 7.33
C VAL A 148 -44.59 -8.02 6.04
N THR A 149 -45.27 -7.12 5.34
CA THR A 149 -44.76 -6.58 4.06
C THR A 149 -44.14 -5.22 4.25
N ASP A 150 -43.09 -5.15 5.03
CA ASP A 150 -42.37 -3.91 5.43
C ASP A 150 -40.91 -3.87 5.00
N LEU A 151 -40.43 -4.89 4.30
CA LEU A 151 -39.04 -4.99 3.88
C LEU A 151 -38.85 -4.43 2.47
N THR A 152 -37.76 -3.74 2.24
CA THR A 152 -37.34 -3.32 0.90
C THR A 152 -36.03 -4.02 0.56
N THR A 153 -36.07 -4.98 -0.37
CA THR A 153 -34.92 -5.82 -0.75
C THR A 153 -34.92 -6.14 -2.24
N MET A 154 -33.77 -6.58 -2.77
CA MET A 154 -33.67 -7.16 -4.10
C MET A 154 -34.33 -8.55 -4.17
N GLY A 155 -34.53 -9.22 -3.02
CA GLY A 155 -35.16 -10.53 -2.89
C GLY A 155 -34.77 -11.20 -1.58
N GLY A 156 -35.62 -12.15 -1.14
CA GLY A 156 -35.42 -12.85 0.12
C GLY A 156 -36.28 -12.32 1.24
N LEU A 157 -35.95 -12.66 2.47
CA LEU A 157 -36.77 -12.40 3.65
C LEU A 157 -35.93 -12.15 4.92
N LYS A 158 -36.61 -11.58 5.92
CA LYS A 158 -36.15 -11.52 7.29
C LYS A 158 -37.17 -12.23 8.17
N ALA A 159 -36.76 -13.23 8.93
CA ALA A 159 -37.62 -13.95 9.85
C ALA A 159 -37.25 -13.63 11.29
N THR A 160 -38.27 -13.43 12.13
CA THR A 160 -38.10 -13.11 13.57
C THR A 160 -39.03 -13.95 14.45
N THR A 161 -38.61 -14.19 15.68
CA THR A 161 -39.51 -14.67 16.73
C THR A 161 -40.47 -13.56 17.19
N PRO A 162 -41.63 -13.87 17.81
CA PRO A 162 -42.56 -12.86 18.29
C PRO A 162 -41.99 -11.90 19.33
N ASP A 163 -40.99 -12.35 20.08
CA ASP A 163 -40.29 -11.57 21.09
C ASP A 163 -39.05 -10.83 20.50
N GLU A 164 -38.84 -10.95 19.20
CA GLU A 164 -37.73 -10.34 18.44
C GLU A 164 -36.31 -10.68 18.93
N ARG A 165 -36.19 -11.72 19.78
CA ARG A 165 -34.89 -12.13 20.32
C ARG A 165 -34.03 -12.89 19.31
N LEU A 166 -34.68 -13.66 18.44
CA LEU A 166 -34.00 -14.36 17.37
C LEU A 166 -34.43 -13.76 16.04
N MET A 167 -33.45 -13.52 15.18
CA MET A 167 -33.65 -12.93 13.88
C MET A 167 -32.73 -13.58 12.88
N VAL A 168 -33.29 -14.03 11.78
CA VAL A 168 -32.55 -14.56 10.61
C VAL A 168 -32.79 -13.61 9.45
N ILE A 169 -31.71 -13.09 8.90
CA ILE A 169 -31.72 -12.27 7.67
C ILE A 169 -31.21 -13.14 6.54
N ASN A 170 -32.08 -13.44 5.60
CA ASN A 170 -31.76 -14.24 4.43
C ASN A 170 -32.24 -13.49 3.18
N THR A 171 -31.50 -12.45 2.79
CA THR A 171 -31.75 -11.62 1.62
C THR A 171 -30.67 -11.79 0.58
N LEU A 172 -30.94 -11.42 -0.65
CA LEU A 172 -29.93 -11.47 -1.72
C LEU A 172 -28.76 -10.53 -1.41
N GLU A 173 -29.04 -9.39 -0.78
CA GLU A 173 -28.02 -8.44 -0.35
C GLU A 173 -27.09 -9.06 0.70
N SER A 174 -27.64 -9.73 1.74
CA SER A 174 -26.84 -10.36 2.81
C SER A 174 -25.98 -11.53 2.32
N ARG A 175 -26.29 -12.09 1.16
CA ARG A 175 -25.49 -13.15 0.51
C ARG A 175 -24.40 -12.58 -0.42
N LEU A 176 -24.47 -11.28 -0.72
CA LEU A 176 -23.47 -10.61 -1.55
C LEU A 176 -22.33 -10.00 -0.70
N GLU A 177 -22.58 -9.74 0.59
CA GLU A 177 -21.57 -9.26 1.56
C GLU A 177 -20.63 -10.38 2.01
#